data_6351eb56b1dc0f330204a08929e92c72
#
_entry.id   6351eb56b1dc0f330204a08929e92c72
#
_cell.length_a   1.000
_cell.length_b   1.000
_cell.length_c   1.000
_cell.angle_alpha   90.00
_cell.angle_beta   90.00
_cell.angle_gamma   90.00
#
_symmetry.space_group_name_H-M   'P 1'
#
loop_
_entity.id
_entity.type
_entity.pdbx_description
1 polymer ?
#
loop_
_entity_poly.entity_id
_entity_poly.type
_entity_poly.pdbx_seq_one_letter_code
_entity_poly.pdbx_strand_id
1 'polypeptide(L)'
;LDNVKTFEGNKRKNVWCFNILEESSRPDKKLKNRSSRRIVPIHDTLIDLGFLDFLKLIKSSNPERKRVFEELPFREGSYFRNVTRFFNDRYLPKLGIKKPTLSFHSLRHTTIDNLKQRGLDIHFINAMMGHSQGNIDLDRYGKGYNPDIIYNKCVKHLHFETSHARGIE
;
A
#
# COMPACT_ATOMS: atom_id res chain seq x y z
N LEU A 1 -3.83 -9.97 -8.70
CA LEU A 1 -4.47 -8.83 -9.37
C LEU A 1 -5.84 -8.50 -8.79
N ASP A 2 -6.61 -9.50 -8.36
CA ASP A 2 -8.00 -9.37 -7.87
C ASP A 2 -8.14 -8.56 -6.56
N ASN A 3 -7.02 -8.20 -5.95
CA ASN A 3 -6.99 -7.38 -4.74
C ASN A 3 -6.91 -5.87 -5.01
N VAL A 4 -6.85 -5.47 -6.27
CA VAL A 4 -7.04 -4.09 -6.70
C VAL A 4 -8.43 -3.99 -7.31
N LYS A 5 -9.36 -3.39 -6.57
CA LYS A 5 -10.76 -3.31 -6.96
C LYS A 5 -11.44 -2.07 -6.40
N THR A 6 -12.62 -1.78 -6.91
CA THR A 6 -13.44 -0.68 -6.41
C THR A 6 -14.25 -1.08 -5.19
N PHE A 7 -14.46 -0.14 -4.30
CA PHE A 7 -15.36 -0.25 -3.16
C PHE A 7 -16.31 0.94 -3.14
N GLU A 8 -17.52 0.71 -2.66
CA GLU A 8 -18.44 1.81 -2.39
C GLU A 8 -18.03 2.55 -1.13
N GLY A 9 -17.93 3.87 -1.22
CA GLY A 9 -17.79 4.78 -0.08
C GLY A 9 -19.12 5.45 0.23
N ASN A 10 -19.20 6.16 1.36
CA ASN A 10 -20.41 6.88 1.76
C ASN A 10 -20.74 8.06 0.83
N LYS A 11 -19.71 8.72 0.31
CA LYS A 11 -19.81 9.93 -0.53
C LYS A 11 -19.24 9.77 -1.93
N ARG A 12 -18.32 8.83 -2.11
CA ARG A 12 -17.68 8.51 -3.39
C ARG A 12 -18.13 7.12 -3.85
N LYS A 13 -18.77 7.01 -4.98
CA LYS A 13 -18.99 5.71 -5.65
C LYS A 13 -17.65 5.28 -6.28
N ASN A 14 -17.33 3.98 -6.18
CA ASN A 14 -16.18 3.36 -6.87
C ASN A 14 -14.80 3.91 -6.49
N VAL A 15 -14.45 3.85 -5.21
CA VAL A 15 -13.09 4.15 -4.75
C VAL A 15 -12.17 2.97 -5.08
N TRP A 16 -11.14 3.19 -5.89
CA TRP A 16 -10.11 2.18 -6.16
C TRP A 16 -9.24 1.95 -4.93
N CYS A 17 -9.04 0.68 -4.58
CA CYS A 17 -8.33 0.30 -3.37
C CYS A 17 -7.46 -0.94 -3.54
N PHE A 18 -6.39 -1.01 -2.75
CA PHE A 18 -5.71 -2.24 -2.42
C PHE A 18 -6.48 -2.95 -1.30
N ASN A 19 -6.95 -4.16 -1.55
CA ASN A 19 -7.59 -5.01 -0.55
C ASN A 19 -6.57 -5.97 0.05
N ILE A 20 -6.07 -5.65 1.22
CA ILE A 20 -5.04 -6.42 1.93
C ILE A 20 -5.74 -7.42 2.85
N LEU A 21 -5.73 -8.69 2.46
CA LEU A 21 -6.39 -9.79 3.17
C LEU A 21 -5.61 -11.10 3.04
N GLU A 22 -5.90 -12.05 3.92
CA GLU A 22 -5.49 -13.45 3.76
C GLU A 22 -6.48 -14.20 2.89
N GLU A 23 -5.98 -15.19 2.18
CA GLU A 23 -6.79 -16.12 1.40
C GLU A 23 -6.38 -17.54 1.75
N SER A 24 -7.35 -18.35 2.21
CA SER A 24 -7.10 -19.75 2.63
C SER A 24 -6.52 -20.60 1.49
N SER A 25 -6.88 -20.29 0.24
CA SER A 25 -6.36 -20.95 -0.96
C SER A 25 -4.93 -20.53 -1.35
N ARG A 26 -4.38 -19.52 -0.68
CA ARG A 26 -3.09 -18.92 -1.01
C ARG A 26 -2.17 -18.90 0.23
N PRO A 27 -1.45 -20.01 0.52
CA PRO A 27 -0.57 -20.11 1.69
C PRO A 27 0.62 -19.13 1.65
N ASP A 28 0.94 -18.61 0.47
CA ASP A 28 1.95 -17.56 0.26
C ASP A 28 1.44 -16.15 0.64
N LYS A 29 0.14 -16.01 0.95
CA LYS A 29 -0.53 -14.74 1.24
C LYS A 29 -0.98 -14.70 2.69
N LYS A 30 0.00 -14.62 3.60
CA LYS A 30 -0.25 -14.54 5.05
C LYS A 30 -0.07 -13.12 5.56
N LEU A 31 -0.90 -12.73 6.51
CA LEU A 31 -0.75 -11.51 7.27
C LEU A 31 -0.10 -11.80 8.63
N LYS A 32 0.68 -10.84 9.12
CA LYS A 32 1.37 -10.97 10.41
C LYS A 32 0.39 -11.07 11.59
N ASN A 33 -0.72 -10.33 11.50
CA ASN A 33 -1.77 -10.27 12.52
C ASN A 33 -3.09 -9.81 11.89
N ARG A 34 -4.17 -9.90 12.66
CA ARG A 34 -5.53 -9.55 12.21
C ARG A 34 -5.66 -8.07 11.82
N SER A 35 -5.00 -7.16 12.55
CA SER A 35 -5.03 -5.72 12.26
C SER A 35 -4.35 -5.36 10.93
N SER A 36 -3.53 -6.26 10.38
CA SER A 36 -2.94 -6.09 9.05
C SER A 36 -3.97 -6.16 7.92
N ARG A 37 -5.13 -6.82 8.16
CA ARG A 37 -6.23 -6.88 7.19
C ARG A 37 -6.87 -5.50 7.06
N ARG A 38 -6.86 -4.94 5.86
CA ARG A 38 -7.39 -3.60 5.61
C ARG A 38 -7.62 -3.32 4.13
N ILE A 39 -8.38 -2.26 3.88
CA ILE A 39 -8.58 -1.68 2.56
C ILE A 39 -7.83 -0.35 2.53
N VAL A 40 -6.94 -0.16 1.56
CA VAL A 40 -6.15 1.06 1.39
C VAL A 40 -6.52 1.73 0.08
N PRO A 41 -7.14 2.91 0.09
CA PRO A 41 -7.45 3.64 -1.14
C PRO A 41 -6.18 3.96 -1.93
N ILE A 42 -6.29 3.89 -3.26
CA ILE A 42 -5.20 4.26 -4.15
C ILE A 42 -5.17 5.78 -4.28
N HIS A 43 -3.98 6.36 -4.16
CA HIS A 43 -3.77 7.79 -4.34
C HIS A 43 -3.99 8.20 -5.80
N ASP A 44 -4.62 9.36 -6.02
CA ASP A 44 -4.92 9.84 -7.38
C ASP A 44 -3.66 9.95 -8.24
N THR A 45 -2.54 10.41 -7.68
CA THR A 45 -1.26 10.46 -8.41
C THR A 45 -0.85 9.11 -8.99
N LEU A 46 -1.09 7.99 -8.28
CA LEU A 46 -0.76 6.67 -8.81
C LEU A 46 -1.70 6.27 -9.96
N ILE A 47 -2.95 6.70 -9.89
CA ILE A 47 -3.93 6.52 -10.98
C ILE A 47 -3.51 7.36 -12.20
N ASP A 48 -3.17 8.62 -11.99
CA ASP A 48 -2.74 9.57 -13.03
C ASP A 48 -1.44 9.14 -13.73
N LEU A 49 -0.57 8.41 -13.01
CA LEU A 49 0.63 7.78 -13.57
C LEU A 49 0.35 6.49 -14.36
N GLY A 50 -0.93 6.13 -14.58
CA GLY A 50 -1.32 5.01 -15.41
C GLY A 50 -1.32 3.65 -14.71
N PHE A 51 -1.31 3.58 -13.37
CA PHE A 51 -1.28 2.31 -12.65
C PHE A 51 -2.44 1.37 -13.02
N LEU A 52 -3.65 1.91 -13.18
CA LEU A 52 -4.80 1.08 -13.55
C LEU A 52 -4.70 0.55 -14.99
N ASP A 53 -4.14 1.32 -15.90
CA ASP A 53 -3.93 0.89 -17.28
C ASP A 53 -2.80 -0.13 -17.37
N PHE A 54 -1.74 0.03 -16.56
CA PHE A 54 -0.73 -1.01 -16.38
C PHE A 54 -1.35 -2.33 -15.91
N LEU A 55 -2.26 -2.30 -14.93
CA LEU A 55 -2.95 -3.52 -14.47
C LEU A 55 -3.80 -4.18 -15.57
N LYS A 56 -4.50 -3.39 -16.38
CA LYS A 56 -5.25 -3.90 -17.54
C LYS A 56 -4.30 -4.53 -18.56
N LEU A 57 -3.20 -3.86 -18.87
CA LEU A 57 -2.20 -4.32 -19.84
C LEU A 57 -1.61 -5.68 -19.43
N ILE A 58 -1.12 -5.81 -18.19
CA ILE A 58 -0.54 -7.07 -17.73
C ILE A 58 -1.58 -8.21 -17.65
N LYS A 59 -2.84 -7.89 -17.36
CA LYS A 59 -3.93 -8.88 -17.33
C LYS A 59 -4.33 -9.30 -18.74
N SER A 60 -4.38 -8.39 -19.70
CA SER A 60 -4.68 -8.72 -21.11
C SER A 60 -3.56 -9.50 -21.76
N SER A 61 -2.30 -9.20 -21.43
CA SER A 61 -1.12 -9.93 -21.95
C SER A 61 -1.00 -11.35 -21.39
N ASN A 62 -1.46 -11.58 -20.16
CA ASN A 62 -1.52 -12.90 -19.54
C ASN A 62 -2.76 -13.02 -18.63
N PRO A 63 -3.89 -13.56 -19.15
CA PRO A 63 -5.13 -13.73 -18.38
C PRO A 63 -4.97 -14.60 -17.11
N GLU A 64 -4.05 -15.55 -17.11
CA GLU A 64 -3.76 -16.43 -15.96
C GLU A 64 -2.89 -15.75 -14.89
N ARG A 65 -2.40 -14.55 -15.15
CA ARG A 65 -1.56 -13.81 -14.21
C ARG A 65 -2.28 -13.53 -12.88
N LYS A 66 -1.68 -13.97 -11.79
CA LYS A 66 -2.27 -13.88 -10.44
C LYS A 66 -1.71 -12.73 -9.62
N ARG A 67 -0.49 -12.26 -9.93
CA ARG A 67 0.19 -11.19 -9.18
C ARG A 67 0.59 -10.04 -10.11
N VAL A 68 0.68 -8.84 -9.55
CA VAL A 68 1.18 -7.66 -10.29
C VAL A 68 2.64 -7.86 -10.68
N PHE A 69 3.45 -8.42 -9.79
CA PHE A 69 4.88 -8.67 -9.99
C PHE A 69 5.16 -10.19 -9.86
N GLU A 70 4.85 -10.97 -10.90
CA GLU A 70 5.09 -12.42 -10.89
C GLU A 70 6.58 -12.76 -10.98
N GLU A 71 7.36 -11.84 -11.51
CA GLU A 71 8.80 -11.93 -11.64
C GLU A 71 9.54 -11.96 -10.29
N LEU A 72 8.86 -11.51 -9.21
CA LEU A 72 9.42 -11.57 -7.86
C LEU A 72 9.31 -13.00 -7.31
N PRO A 73 10.44 -13.70 -7.07
CA PRO A 73 10.42 -15.04 -6.51
C PRO A 73 10.02 -15.04 -5.04
N PHE A 74 9.28 -16.08 -4.65
CA PHE A 74 8.99 -16.34 -3.23
C PHE A 74 10.22 -16.95 -2.58
N ARG A 75 10.85 -16.24 -1.65
CA ARG A 75 12.04 -16.69 -0.92
C ARG A 75 11.88 -16.42 0.57
N GLU A 76 12.21 -17.41 1.40
CA GLU A 76 12.16 -17.31 2.85
C GLU A 76 10.85 -16.70 3.38
N GLY A 77 9.72 -17.18 2.85
CA GLY A 77 8.39 -16.78 3.25
C GLY A 77 7.92 -15.41 2.73
N SER A 78 8.63 -14.79 1.76
CA SER A 78 8.27 -13.47 1.26
C SER A 78 8.64 -13.25 -0.21
N TYR A 79 7.78 -12.55 -0.95
CA TYR A 79 8.07 -11.97 -2.27
C TYR A 79 8.86 -10.65 -2.15
N PHE A 80 8.79 -10.01 -0.99
CA PHE A 80 9.27 -8.66 -0.80
C PHE A 80 10.75 -8.56 -0.46
N ARG A 81 11.41 -9.66 -0.11
CA ARG A 81 12.80 -9.70 0.31
C ARG A 81 13.75 -9.10 -0.74
N ASN A 82 13.60 -9.47 -1.99
CA ASN A 82 14.44 -8.94 -3.07
C ASN A 82 14.24 -7.45 -3.30
N VAL A 83 13.01 -6.95 -3.16
CA VAL A 83 12.70 -5.52 -3.28
C VAL A 83 13.40 -4.75 -2.17
N THR A 84 13.27 -5.21 -0.91
CA THR A 84 13.92 -4.59 0.25
C THR A 84 15.43 -4.59 0.10
N ARG A 85 16.02 -5.72 -0.33
CA ARG A 85 17.45 -5.86 -0.55
C ARG A 85 17.95 -4.92 -1.64
N PHE A 86 17.28 -4.90 -2.80
CA PHE A 86 17.61 -3.97 -3.88
C PHE A 86 17.57 -2.52 -3.40
N PHE A 87 16.51 -2.12 -2.70
CA PHE A 87 16.34 -0.76 -2.19
C PHE A 87 17.47 -0.40 -1.21
N ASN A 88 17.74 -1.26 -0.24
CA ASN A 88 18.71 -0.96 0.81
C ASN A 88 20.15 -1.00 0.32
N ASP A 89 20.50 -1.97 -0.56
CA ASP A 89 21.89 -2.30 -0.87
C ASP A 89 22.36 -1.70 -2.20
N ARG A 90 21.40 -1.28 -3.05
CA ARG A 90 21.71 -0.69 -4.36
C ARG A 90 21.11 0.69 -4.56
N TYR A 91 19.82 0.85 -4.30
CA TYR A 91 19.11 2.09 -4.62
C TYR A 91 19.53 3.24 -3.69
N LEU A 92 19.49 3.05 -2.36
CA LEU A 92 19.91 4.06 -1.40
C LEU A 92 21.39 4.47 -1.55
N PRO A 93 22.36 3.54 -1.73
CA PRO A 93 23.74 3.90 -2.03
C PRO A 93 23.89 4.69 -3.33
N LYS A 94 23.18 4.29 -4.40
CA LYS A 94 23.22 5.00 -5.69
C LYS A 94 22.75 6.45 -5.57
N LEU A 95 21.79 6.72 -4.68
CA LEU A 95 21.34 8.08 -4.39
C LEU A 95 22.25 8.86 -3.43
N GLY A 96 23.28 8.22 -2.87
CA GLY A 96 24.17 8.86 -1.90
C GLY A 96 23.55 9.14 -0.54
N ILE A 97 22.38 8.54 -0.23
CA ILE A 97 21.62 8.80 1.00
C ILE A 97 21.61 7.62 1.97
N LYS A 98 22.35 6.55 1.67
CA LYS A 98 22.42 5.37 2.55
C LYS A 98 22.98 5.72 3.91
N LYS A 99 22.23 5.38 4.97
CA LYS A 99 22.63 5.48 6.38
C LYS A 99 22.24 4.20 7.11
N PRO A 100 22.89 3.84 8.25
CA PRO A 100 22.53 2.64 9.03
C PRO A 100 21.07 2.59 9.46
N THR A 101 20.47 3.75 9.75
CA THR A 101 19.09 3.91 10.20
C THR A 101 18.07 4.00 9.05
N LEU A 102 18.54 4.08 7.79
CA LEU A 102 17.68 4.25 6.64
C LEU A 102 17.49 2.94 5.87
N SER A 103 16.24 2.53 5.71
CA SER A 103 15.85 1.30 5.03
C SER A 103 14.54 1.48 4.26
N PHE A 104 14.13 0.46 3.51
CA PHE A 104 12.80 0.48 2.86
C PHE A 104 11.67 0.72 3.86
N HIS A 105 11.80 0.22 5.09
CA HIS A 105 10.80 0.42 6.15
C HIS A 105 10.70 1.89 6.61
N SER A 106 11.74 2.68 6.40
CA SER A 106 11.73 4.12 6.72
C SER A 106 10.67 4.89 5.93
N LEU A 107 10.31 4.45 4.72
CA LEU A 107 9.21 5.03 3.94
C LEU A 107 7.89 5.00 4.73
N ARG A 108 7.63 3.90 5.44
CA ARG A 108 6.45 3.76 6.30
C ARG A 108 6.51 4.75 7.48
N HIS A 109 7.66 4.87 8.14
CA HIS A 109 7.84 5.82 9.24
C HIS A 109 7.66 7.27 8.76
N THR A 110 8.27 7.63 7.64
CA THR A 110 8.13 8.95 7.03
C THR A 110 6.67 9.28 6.70
N THR A 111 5.92 8.30 6.15
CA THR A 111 4.50 8.49 5.86
C THR A 111 3.70 8.76 7.12
N ILE A 112 3.90 7.97 8.17
CA ILE A 112 3.20 8.13 9.46
C ILE A 112 3.53 9.51 10.08
N ASP A 113 4.82 9.85 10.11
CA ASP A 113 5.27 11.11 10.70
C ASP A 113 4.70 12.31 9.92
N ASN A 114 4.79 12.29 8.60
CA ASN A 114 4.24 13.35 7.75
C ASN A 114 2.74 13.58 8.02
N LEU A 115 1.94 12.52 8.13
CA LEU A 115 0.52 12.64 8.44
C LEU A 115 0.27 13.18 9.85
N LYS A 116 1.07 12.76 10.83
CA LYS A 116 1.01 13.29 12.21
C LYS A 116 1.36 14.77 12.27
N GLN A 117 2.44 15.20 11.60
CA GLN A 117 2.87 16.61 11.56
C GLN A 117 1.82 17.51 10.91
N ARG A 118 0.96 16.95 10.07
CA ARG A 118 -0.21 17.63 9.49
C ARG A 118 -1.44 17.64 10.40
N GLY A 119 -1.33 17.12 11.63
CA GLY A 119 -2.43 17.09 12.60
C GLY A 119 -3.54 16.07 12.29
N LEU A 120 -3.27 15.06 11.46
CA LEU A 120 -4.28 14.05 11.19
C LEU A 120 -4.45 13.08 12.36
N ASP A 121 -5.69 12.65 12.57
CA ASP A 121 -6.05 11.74 13.65
C ASP A 121 -5.34 10.39 13.52
N ILE A 122 -4.71 9.97 14.62
CA ILE A 122 -3.93 8.74 14.71
C ILE A 122 -4.76 7.48 14.42
N HIS A 123 -6.06 7.49 14.69
CA HIS A 123 -6.94 6.35 14.43
C HIS A 123 -7.05 6.06 12.92
N PHE A 124 -7.19 7.09 12.09
CA PHE A 124 -7.21 6.91 10.64
C PHE A 124 -5.85 6.51 10.09
N ILE A 125 -4.76 7.07 10.65
CA ILE A 125 -3.39 6.71 10.29
C ILE A 125 -3.15 5.23 10.60
N ASN A 126 -3.50 4.77 11.82
CA ASN A 126 -3.37 3.37 12.23
C ASN A 126 -4.19 2.42 11.34
N ALA A 127 -5.43 2.80 11.02
CA ALA A 127 -6.30 2.02 10.14
C ALA A 127 -5.69 1.86 8.74
N MET A 128 -5.18 2.95 8.15
CA MET A 128 -4.50 2.92 6.85
C MET A 128 -3.23 2.08 6.89
N MET A 129 -2.43 2.19 7.96
CA MET A 129 -1.17 1.49 8.11
C MET A 129 -1.32 0.04 8.59
N GLY A 130 -2.49 -0.35 9.11
CA GLY A 130 -2.72 -1.68 9.70
C GLY A 130 -2.00 -1.86 11.03
N HIS A 131 -1.96 -0.81 11.82
CA HIS A 131 -1.58 -0.87 13.23
C HIS A 131 -2.80 -1.16 14.10
N SER A 132 -2.57 -1.80 15.25
CA SER A 132 -3.59 -1.90 16.30
C SER A 132 -4.04 -0.50 16.73
N GLN A 133 -5.33 -0.35 17.00
CA GLN A 133 -5.88 0.91 17.56
C GLN A 133 -5.55 1.08 19.04
N GLY A 134 -4.96 0.04 19.67
CA GLY A 134 -4.66 0.04 21.11
C GLY A 134 -5.88 -0.15 22.00
N ASN A 135 -7.05 -0.38 21.40
CA ASN A 135 -8.29 -0.67 22.11
C ASN A 135 -8.87 -2.00 21.58
N ILE A 136 -9.06 -2.96 22.52
CA ILE A 136 -9.53 -4.32 22.19
C ILE A 136 -10.91 -4.27 21.50
N ASP A 137 -11.79 -3.38 21.88
CA ASP A 137 -13.13 -3.27 21.30
C ASP A 137 -13.09 -2.75 19.87
N LEU A 138 -12.28 -1.74 19.59
CA LEU A 138 -12.08 -1.23 18.22
C LEU A 138 -11.36 -2.25 17.32
N ASP A 139 -10.40 -2.98 17.87
CA ASP A 139 -9.64 -3.98 17.12
C ASP A 139 -10.45 -5.26 16.83
N ARG A 140 -11.37 -5.64 17.73
CA ARG A 140 -12.14 -6.90 17.61
C ARG A 140 -13.52 -6.72 16.99
N TYR A 141 -14.23 -5.68 17.36
CA TYR A 141 -15.66 -5.49 17.03
C TYR A 141 -15.90 -4.33 16.09
N GLY A 142 -14.94 -3.42 15.92
CA GLY A 142 -15.05 -2.29 15.01
C GLY A 142 -15.10 -2.75 13.56
N LYS A 143 -16.13 -2.32 12.81
CA LYS A 143 -16.07 -2.34 11.35
C LYS A 143 -14.97 -1.38 10.90
N GLY A 144 -14.15 -1.79 9.93
CA GLY A 144 -13.16 -0.90 9.34
C GLY A 144 -13.81 0.37 8.76
N TYR A 145 -13.04 1.43 8.67
CA TYR A 145 -13.52 2.68 8.05
C TYR A 145 -13.86 2.46 6.57
N ASN A 146 -14.88 3.16 6.09
CA ASN A 146 -15.17 3.19 4.67
C ASN A 146 -13.98 3.78 3.88
N PRO A 147 -13.71 3.29 2.66
CA PRO A 147 -12.55 3.71 1.86
C PRO A 147 -12.47 5.21 1.63
N ASP A 148 -13.59 5.87 1.38
CA ASP A 148 -13.65 7.32 1.18
C ASP A 148 -13.28 8.12 2.43
N ILE A 149 -13.54 7.58 3.63
CA ILE A 149 -13.10 8.20 4.89
C ILE A 149 -11.57 8.12 4.99
N ILE A 150 -10.98 6.94 4.78
CA ILE A 150 -9.51 6.77 4.79
C ILE A 150 -8.87 7.62 3.69
N TYR A 151 -9.46 7.66 2.48
CA TYR A 151 -8.99 8.53 1.42
C TYR A 151 -8.95 10.00 1.87
N ASN A 152 -10.09 10.50 2.35
CA ASN A 152 -10.23 11.91 2.74
C ASN A 152 -9.44 12.30 3.99
N LYS A 153 -9.24 11.36 4.92
CA LYS A 153 -8.56 11.62 6.20
C LYS A 153 -7.07 11.32 6.19
N CYS A 154 -6.58 10.56 5.20
CA CYS A 154 -5.17 10.19 5.13
C CYS A 154 -4.61 10.31 3.72
N VAL A 155 -5.11 9.52 2.75
CA VAL A 155 -4.45 9.31 1.46
C VAL A 155 -4.28 10.61 0.68
N LYS A 156 -5.31 11.43 0.55
CA LYS A 156 -5.26 12.71 -0.17
C LYS A 156 -4.27 13.74 0.40
N HIS A 157 -3.81 13.53 1.63
CA HIS A 157 -2.84 14.42 2.30
C HIS A 157 -1.39 14.00 2.05
N LEU A 158 -1.16 12.88 1.37
CA LEU A 158 0.15 12.49 0.88
C LEU A 158 0.49 13.33 -0.36
N HIS A 159 1.71 13.81 -0.43
CA HIS A 159 2.20 14.56 -1.58
C HIS A 159 3.40 13.82 -2.16
N PHE A 160 3.38 13.65 -3.48
CA PHE A 160 4.45 13.02 -4.23
C PHE A 160 4.92 13.97 -5.34
N GLU A 161 6.21 14.24 -5.36
CA GLU A 161 6.83 14.94 -6.49
C GLU A 161 6.97 13.95 -7.66
N THR A 162 6.26 14.20 -8.74
CA THR A 162 6.19 13.29 -9.90
C THR A 162 6.62 13.97 -11.21
N SER A 163 7.19 15.16 -11.16
CA SER A 163 7.64 15.90 -12.35
C SER A 163 8.61 15.08 -13.21
N HIS A 164 9.44 14.25 -12.57
CA HIS A 164 10.42 13.37 -13.26
C HIS A 164 9.85 12.02 -13.70
N ALA A 165 8.65 11.64 -13.25
CA ALA A 165 8.05 10.35 -13.58
C ALA A 165 7.22 10.38 -14.87
N ARG A 166 6.88 11.57 -15.39
CA ARG A 166 6.05 11.76 -16.59
C ARG A 166 6.82 11.74 -17.92
N GLY A 167 8.10 11.41 -17.91
CA GLY A 167 8.98 11.43 -19.09
C GLY A 167 9.62 10.09 -19.45
N ILE A 168 9.06 9.00 -18.96
CA ILE A 168 9.50 7.64 -19.37
C ILE A 168 8.49 7.15 -20.40
N GLU A 169 8.66 7.59 -21.65
CA GLU A 169 8.08 6.97 -22.84
C GLU A 169 8.89 5.74 -23.23
#